data_f67a3460f49ac47935cfcc927ee3c41c
#
_entry.id   f67a3460f49ac47935cfcc927ee3c41c
#
_cell.length_a   1.000
_cell.length_b   1.000
_cell.length_c   1.000
_cell.angle_alpha   90.00
_cell.angle_beta   90.00
_cell.angle_gamma   90.00
#
_symmetry.space_group_name_H-M   'P 1'
#
loop_
_entity.id
_entity.type
_entity.pdbx_description
1 polymer ?
#
loop_
_entity_poly.entity_id
_entity_poly.type
_entity_poly.pdbx_seq_one_letter_code
_entity_poly.pdbx_strand_id
1 'polypeptide(L)'
;MKSNHLLLLALKKVREHVGEGTNTSRFLTSELGLLRSIQGIADVIHFIPIEGQPYRLTEGRVVFFRAGTLRLRINLREVEFKEGDLLAVSPGTVFEFLYISSDLDLAMLAFSNSLMENWQKEDLLQTYLQGRLFLHLSLTAKEVQRMEQLFALLWEVVHDRPFPRASVQSLISLCFHQLDFVRKRSQSTERQQHTRQEDIFNRFLELVNKYAVRERSIAFYADRLFLTPRYLSTLVRQASGRTVMDWVNEAVMQEAKLMLRHTDKLVYQ
;
A
#
# COMPACT_ATOMS: atom_id res chain seq x y z
N MET A 1 -31.43 5.20 -7.79
CA MET A 1 -30.07 5.57 -8.24
C MET A 1 -29.21 5.74 -6.99
N LYS A 2 -28.46 4.72 -6.58
CA LYS A 2 -27.54 4.80 -5.42
C LYS A 2 -26.20 5.31 -5.95
N SER A 3 -25.81 6.50 -5.49
CA SER A 3 -24.57 7.18 -5.81
C SER A 3 -23.36 6.31 -5.46
N ASN A 4 -22.61 5.89 -6.48
CA ASN A 4 -21.42 5.05 -6.35
C ASN A 4 -20.18 5.91 -5.99
N HIS A 5 -20.16 6.49 -4.78
CA HIS A 5 -19.07 7.37 -4.33
C HIS A 5 -17.90 6.65 -3.62
N LEU A 6 -17.66 5.39 -3.93
CA LEU A 6 -16.84 4.54 -3.07
C LEU A 6 -15.63 3.98 -3.72
N LEU A 7 -14.58 4.74 -3.94
CA LEU A 7 -13.36 4.06 -4.36
C LEU A 7 -12.08 4.84 -4.04
N LEU A 8 -12.21 5.90 -3.25
CA LEU A 8 -11.10 6.41 -2.47
C LEU A 8 -11.21 5.80 -1.08
N LEU A 9 -10.29 4.92 -0.72
CA LEU A 9 -10.18 4.41 0.64
C LEU A 9 -9.57 5.52 1.53
N ALA A 10 -10.35 6.57 1.71
CA ALA A 10 -10.02 7.64 2.64
C ALA A 10 -10.49 7.23 4.05
N LEU A 11 -9.68 7.52 5.06
CA LEU A 11 -10.07 7.35 6.48
C LEU A 11 -11.43 8.00 6.75
N LYS A 12 -11.68 9.17 6.16
CA LYS A 12 -12.96 9.86 6.26
C LYS A 12 -14.12 9.03 5.73
N LYS A 13 -13.96 8.38 4.57
CA LYS A 13 -15.01 7.55 3.95
C LYS A 13 -15.21 6.23 4.66
N VAL A 14 -14.14 5.60 5.13
CA VAL A 14 -14.25 4.39 5.98
C VAL A 14 -15.09 4.72 7.20
N ARG A 15 -14.86 5.87 7.88
CA ARG A 15 -15.64 6.31 9.03
C ARG A 15 -17.12 6.52 8.71
N GLU A 16 -17.44 7.12 7.57
CA GLU A 16 -18.82 7.39 7.12
C GLU A 16 -19.61 6.09 6.83
N HIS A 17 -18.95 5.02 6.41
CA HIS A 17 -19.61 3.76 6.05
C HIS A 17 -19.71 2.75 7.19
N VAL A 18 -18.73 2.76 8.08
CA VAL A 18 -18.67 1.79 9.17
C VAL A 18 -19.47 2.27 10.40
N GLY A 19 -19.92 3.54 10.38
CA GLY A 19 -20.62 4.19 11.50
C GLY A 19 -19.69 4.46 12.68
N GLU A 20 -20.05 5.40 13.53
CA GLU A 20 -19.41 5.63 14.84
C GLU A 20 -19.78 4.55 15.87
N GLY A 21 -19.80 3.29 15.44
CA GLY A 21 -20.01 2.18 16.35
C GLY A 21 -18.70 1.89 17.10
N THR A 22 -18.76 1.92 18.42
CA THR A 22 -17.73 1.40 19.32
C THR A 22 -17.52 -0.09 19.11
N ASN A 23 -16.88 -0.46 18.01
CA ASN A 23 -16.32 -1.78 17.90
C ASN A 23 -14.95 -1.74 18.58
N THR A 24 -14.71 -2.68 19.50
CA THR A 24 -13.51 -2.79 20.35
C THR A 24 -12.21 -2.98 19.55
N SER A 25 -12.28 -3.04 18.21
CA SER A 25 -11.16 -3.34 17.34
C SER A 25 -10.70 -2.20 16.44
N ARG A 26 -11.34 -1.00 16.47
CA ARG A 26 -10.99 0.10 15.55
C ARG A 26 -11.04 1.48 16.21
N PHE A 27 -10.05 2.30 15.89
CA PHE A 27 -9.98 3.72 16.18
C PHE A 27 -9.86 4.50 14.88
N LEU A 28 -10.80 5.39 14.58
CA LEU A 28 -10.84 6.11 13.31
C LEU A 28 -11.10 7.60 13.54
N THR A 29 -10.20 8.43 13.00
CA THR A 29 -10.33 9.88 12.91
C THR A 29 -10.12 10.33 11.46
N SER A 30 -10.14 11.63 11.18
CA SER A 30 -9.79 12.18 9.86
C SER A 30 -8.29 12.04 9.53
N GLU A 31 -7.43 11.89 10.54
CA GLU A 31 -5.98 11.85 10.38
C GLU A 31 -5.34 10.49 10.68
N LEU A 32 -6.03 9.65 11.47
CA LEU A 32 -5.50 8.38 11.94
C LEU A 32 -6.57 7.28 11.88
N GLY A 33 -6.21 6.15 11.34
CA GLY A 33 -6.96 4.89 11.42
C GLY A 33 -6.08 3.81 12.02
N LEU A 34 -6.54 3.21 13.11
CA LEU A 34 -5.92 2.05 13.72
C LEU A 34 -6.95 0.95 13.83
N LEU A 35 -6.68 -0.18 13.17
CA LEU A 35 -7.48 -1.38 13.23
C LEU A 35 -6.66 -2.43 13.95
N ARG A 36 -7.17 -2.88 15.11
CA ARG A 36 -6.51 -3.85 15.95
C ARG A 36 -6.61 -5.26 15.40
N SER A 37 -7.75 -5.58 14.79
CA SER A 37 -7.98 -6.85 14.13
C SER A 37 -9.03 -6.66 13.04
N ILE A 38 -8.77 -7.23 11.87
CA ILE A 38 -9.74 -7.42 10.79
C ILE A 38 -9.76 -8.93 10.56
N GLN A 39 -10.91 -9.57 10.81
CA GLN A 39 -11.05 -11.01 10.73
C GLN A 39 -11.91 -11.43 9.55
N GLY A 40 -11.29 -12.22 8.67
CA GLY A 40 -11.95 -12.86 7.54
C GLY A 40 -12.52 -11.90 6.50
N ILE A 41 -13.18 -12.49 5.50
CA ILE A 41 -13.81 -11.77 4.39
C ILE A 41 -14.90 -10.81 4.88
N ALA A 42 -15.69 -11.19 5.88
CA ALA A 42 -16.82 -10.41 6.35
C ALA A 42 -16.41 -9.00 6.84
N ASP A 43 -15.34 -8.92 7.62
CA ASP A 43 -14.82 -7.63 8.09
C ASP A 43 -14.18 -6.82 6.99
N VAL A 44 -13.45 -7.47 6.07
CA VAL A 44 -12.81 -6.81 4.92
C VAL A 44 -13.85 -6.22 3.97
N ILE A 45 -14.94 -6.94 3.68
CA ILE A 45 -16.03 -6.49 2.78
C ILE A 45 -16.71 -5.21 3.29
N HIS A 46 -16.81 -5.02 4.60
CA HIS A 46 -17.34 -3.77 5.15
C HIS A 46 -16.45 -2.56 4.82
N PHE A 47 -15.15 -2.78 4.64
CA PHE A 47 -14.19 -1.73 4.28
C PHE A 47 -13.96 -1.61 2.77
N ILE A 48 -14.20 -2.68 2.00
CA ILE A 48 -13.80 -2.82 0.60
C ILE A 48 -14.87 -3.62 -0.14
N PRO A 49 -15.66 -2.96 -0.96
CA PRO A 49 -16.90 -3.55 -1.44
C PRO A 49 -16.80 -4.54 -2.59
N ILE A 50 -15.69 -4.67 -3.35
CA ILE A 50 -15.71 -5.49 -4.57
C ILE A 50 -14.34 -6.07 -4.92
N GLU A 51 -14.26 -7.40 -5.05
CA GLU A 51 -13.17 -8.15 -5.65
C GLU A 51 -12.94 -7.75 -7.11
N GLY A 52 -11.69 -7.70 -7.54
CA GLY A 52 -11.32 -7.39 -8.92
C GLY A 52 -11.48 -5.93 -9.34
N GLN A 53 -11.58 -4.99 -8.39
CA GLN A 53 -11.63 -3.56 -8.67
C GLN A 53 -10.41 -2.82 -8.12
N PRO A 54 -9.83 -1.89 -8.89
CA PRO A 54 -8.73 -1.07 -8.40
C PRO A 54 -9.22 0.01 -7.45
N TYR A 55 -8.47 0.21 -6.37
CA TYR A 55 -8.65 1.25 -5.36
C TYR A 55 -7.39 2.08 -5.25
N ARG A 56 -7.54 3.40 -5.05
CA ARG A 56 -6.42 4.28 -4.75
C ARG A 56 -6.47 4.68 -3.27
N LEU A 57 -5.37 4.48 -2.56
CA LEU A 57 -5.23 4.94 -1.18
C LEU A 57 -5.08 6.46 -1.13
N THR A 58 -5.82 7.11 -0.26
CA THR A 58 -5.62 8.53 0.08
C THR A 58 -4.60 8.70 1.19
N GLU A 59 -4.64 7.84 2.19
CA GLU A 59 -3.59 7.67 3.19
C GLU A 59 -2.89 6.34 2.97
N GLY A 60 -1.60 6.28 3.25
CA GLY A 60 -0.87 5.03 3.18
C GLY A 60 -1.29 4.04 4.26
N ARG A 61 -0.78 2.82 4.17
CA ARG A 61 -1.09 1.74 5.10
C ARG A 61 0.19 1.07 5.58
N VAL A 62 0.21 0.74 6.86
CA VAL A 62 1.09 -0.28 7.43
C VAL A 62 0.17 -1.41 7.90
N VAL A 63 0.34 -2.59 7.32
CA VAL A 63 -0.52 -3.76 7.57
C VAL A 63 0.35 -4.89 8.08
N PHE A 64 -0.01 -5.47 9.20
CA PHE A 64 0.66 -6.59 9.79
C PHE A 64 -0.27 -7.81 9.76
N PHE A 65 0.19 -8.90 9.16
CA PHE A 65 -0.59 -10.12 8.95
C PHE A 65 -0.34 -11.11 10.09
N ARG A 66 -1.41 -11.48 10.81
CA ARG A 66 -1.39 -12.37 11.97
C ARG A 66 -1.76 -13.79 11.63
N ALA A 67 -2.70 -13.96 10.68
CA ALA A 67 -3.13 -15.25 10.19
C ALA A 67 -3.70 -15.14 8.78
N GLY A 68 -3.85 -16.27 8.11
CA GLY A 68 -4.47 -16.35 6.80
C GLY A 68 -3.60 -15.85 5.66
N THR A 69 -4.25 -15.68 4.51
CA THR A 69 -3.59 -15.28 3.26
C THR A 69 -4.38 -14.17 2.59
N LEU A 70 -3.68 -13.13 2.13
CA LEU A 70 -4.24 -12.06 1.32
C LEU A 70 -3.41 -11.91 0.04
N ARG A 71 -4.06 -11.98 -1.12
CA ARG A 71 -3.41 -11.74 -2.41
C ARG A 71 -3.95 -10.46 -3.02
N LEU A 72 -3.04 -9.53 -3.28
CA LEU A 72 -3.33 -8.21 -3.85
C LEU A 72 -2.58 -8.03 -5.16
N ARG A 73 -3.16 -7.25 -6.08
CA ARG A 73 -2.39 -6.58 -7.12
C ARG A 73 -2.11 -5.17 -6.66
N ILE A 74 -0.84 -4.84 -6.43
CA ILE A 74 -0.39 -3.52 -5.96
C ILE A 74 0.48 -2.91 -7.04
N ASN A 75 0.05 -1.75 -7.58
CA ASN A 75 0.78 -1.06 -8.64
C ASN A 75 1.21 -2.03 -9.76
N LEU A 76 0.27 -2.84 -10.26
CA LEU A 76 0.44 -3.84 -11.31
C LEU A 76 1.19 -5.14 -10.90
N ARG A 77 1.65 -5.27 -9.68
CA ARG A 77 2.30 -6.49 -9.18
C ARG A 77 1.32 -7.30 -8.35
N GLU A 78 1.28 -8.60 -8.61
CA GLU A 78 0.59 -9.53 -7.73
C GLU A 78 1.52 -9.92 -6.58
N VAL A 79 1.04 -9.76 -5.37
CA VAL A 79 1.77 -10.05 -4.14
C VAL A 79 0.86 -10.84 -3.21
N GLU A 80 1.40 -11.89 -2.65
CA GLU A 80 0.74 -12.71 -1.63
C GLU A 80 1.35 -12.40 -0.26
N PHE A 81 0.49 -12.19 0.72
CA PHE A 81 0.83 -11.94 2.12
C PHE A 81 0.28 -13.07 2.97
N LYS A 82 1.05 -13.47 3.97
CA LYS A 82 0.73 -14.55 4.91
C LYS A 82 1.11 -14.15 6.34
N GLU A 83 0.84 -15.02 7.29
CA GLU A 83 1.23 -14.84 8.68
C GLU A 83 2.72 -14.45 8.84
N GLY A 84 2.96 -13.42 9.65
CA GLY A 84 4.28 -12.86 9.89
C GLY A 84 4.77 -11.87 8.83
N ASP A 85 3.99 -11.63 7.78
CA ASP A 85 4.33 -10.61 6.79
C ASP A 85 3.87 -9.21 7.24
N LEU A 86 4.55 -8.21 6.70
CA LEU A 86 4.21 -6.81 6.86
C LEU A 86 4.22 -6.10 5.51
N LEU A 87 3.16 -5.34 5.26
CA LEU A 87 3.03 -4.45 4.11
C LEU A 87 3.09 -3.00 4.57
N ALA A 88 3.94 -2.17 3.96
CA ALA A 88 3.86 -0.73 4.09
C ALA A 88 3.78 -0.08 2.71
N VAL A 89 2.75 0.73 2.49
CA VAL A 89 2.49 1.42 1.22
C VAL A 89 2.13 2.88 1.44
N SER A 90 2.59 3.72 0.53
CA SER A 90 2.36 5.17 0.53
C SER A 90 0.94 5.55 0.08
N PRO A 91 0.51 6.78 0.39
CA PRO A 91 -0.62 7.42 -0.29
C PRO A 91 -0.45 7.39 -1.82
N GLY A 92 -1.55 7.32 -2.54
CA GLY A 92 -1.57 7.24 -4.00
C GLY A 92 -1.38 5.82 -4.56
N THR A 93 -1.00 4.84 -3.74
CA THR A 93 -0.87 3.43 -4.17
C THR A 93 -2.21 2.92 -4.68
N VAL A 94 -2.18 2.26 -5.84
CA VAL A 94 -3.33 1.56 -6.42
C VAL A 94 -3.22 0.08 -6.08
N PHE A 95 -4.31 -0.50 -5.58
CA PHE A 95 -4.38 -1.92 -5.29
C PHE A 95 -5.74 -2.51 -5.69
N GLU A 96 -5.74 -3.81 -5.89
CA GLU A 96 -6.91 -4.63 -6.24
C GLU A 96 -6.86 -5.91 -5.42
N PHE A 97 -8.00 -6.31 -4.85
CA PHE A 97 -8.11 -7.58 -4.13
C PHE A 97 -8.27 -8.72 -5.13
N LEU A 98 -7.43 -9.74 -5.01
CA LEU A 98 -7.47 -10.93 -5.85
C LEU A 98 -7.93 -12.17 -5.08
N TYR A 99 -7.58 -12.26 -3.79
CA TYR A 99 -7.98 -13.37 -2.93
C TYR A 99 -7.86 -12.99 -1.46
N ILE A 100 -8.80 -13.45 -0.65
CA ILE A 100 -8.86 -13.26 0.79
C ILE A 100 -9.25 -14.60 1.41
N SER A 101 -8.40 -15.14 2.28
CA SER A 101 -8.75 -16.37 3.01
C SER A 101 -9.77 -16.10 4.12
N SER A 102 -10.54 -17.12 4.47
CA SER A 102 -11.58 -17.00 5.50
C SER A 102 -11.02 -16.82 6.93
N ASP A 103 -9.78 -17.24 7.15
CA ASP A 103 -9.05 -17.14 8.41
C ASP A 103 -8.12 -15.92 8.47
N LEU A 104 -8.24 -14.97 7.54
CA LEU A 104 -7.44 -13.75 7.54
C LEU A 104 -7.61 -13.02 8.86
N ASP A 105 -6.50 -12.70 9.52
CA ASP A 105 -6.42 -11.76 10.63
C ASP A 105 -5.24 -10.80 10.40
N LEU A 106 -5.52 -9.51 10.47
CA LEU A 106 -4.51 -8.47 10.28
C LEU A 106 -4.76 -7.26 11.19
N ALA A 107 -3.67 -6.59 11.55
CA ALA A 107 -3.71 -5.25 12.14
C ALA A 107 -3.31 -4.22 11.10
N MET A 108 -3.90 -3.02 11.15
CA MET A 108 -3.62 -1.97 10.19
C MET A 108 -3.50 -0.62 10.86
N LEU A 109 -2.47 0.12 10.47
CA LEU A 109 -2.25 1.51 10.77
C LEU A 109 -2.35 2.33 9.49
N ALA A 110 -3.12 3.41 9.51
CA ALA A 110 -3.20 4.40 8.45
C ALA A 110 -3.12 5.80 9.05
N PHE A 111 -2.40 6.70 8.41
CA PHE A 111 -2.33 8.09 8.88
C PHE A 111 -2.11 9.07 7.72
N SER A 112 -2.63 10.26 7.90
CA SER A 112 -2.48 11.35 6.94
C SER A 112 -1.13 12.06 7.09
N ASN A 113 -0.70 12.75 6.03
CA ASN A 113 0.49 13.58 6.09
C ASN A 113 0.36 14.70 7.15
N SER A 114 -0.86 15.25 7.36
CA SER A 114 -1.12 16.29 8.35
C SER A 114 -0.87 15.84 9.78
N LEU A 115 -1.09 14.55 10.09
CA LEU A 115 -0.73 14.01 11.39
C LEU A 115 0.77 14.12 11.67
N MET A 116 1.60 13.97 10.64
CA MET A 116 3.07 13.97 10.75
C MET A 116 3.71 15.31 10.35
N GLU A 117 2.93 16.36 10.12
CA GLU A 117 3.46 17.71 9.88
C GLU A 117 4.35 18.16 11.05
N ASN A 118 5.50 18.74 10.73
CA ASN A 118 6.52 19.19 11.68
C ASN A 118 7.26 18.08 12.46
N TRP A 119 7.06 16.80 12.08
CA TRP A 119 7.83 15.71 12.67
C TRP A 119 9.23 15.58 12.07
N GLN A 120 10.17 14.99 12.81
CA GLN A 120 11.57 14.86 12.37
C GLN A 120 11.67 14.07 11.05
N LYS A 121 12.61 14.47 10.22
CA LYS A 121 12.82 13.89 8.88
C LYS A 121 13.57 12.56 9.01
N GLU A 122 12.84 11.47 8.98
CA GLU A 122 13.39 10.12 8.87
C GLU A 122 13.28 9.62 7.43
N ASP A 123 14.34 9.04 6.88
CA ASP A 123 14.43 8.68 5.46
C ASP A 123 13.28 7.80 4.98
N LEU A 124 12.93 6.75 5.74
CA LEU A 124 11.87 5.83 5.34
C LEU A 124 10.48 6.45 5.49
N LEU A 125 10.24 7.18 6.59
CA LEU A 125 8.98 7.90 6.80
C LEU A 125 8.81 9.00 5.74
N GLN A 126 9.87 9.71 5.38
CA GLN A 126 9.83 10.67 4.28
C GLN A 126 9.50 10.01 2.94
N THR A 127 10.08 8.86 2.65
CA THR A 127 9.77 8.08 1.44
C THR A 127 8.28 7.68 1.41
N TYR A 128 7.72 7.30 2.56
CA TYR A 128 6.29 7.03 2.72
C TYR A 128 5.43 8.28 2.46
N LEU A 129 5.73 9.39 3.14
CA LEU A 129 4.97 10.64 3.01
C LEU A 129 5.03 11.23 1.59
N GLN A 130 6.12 10.97 0.85
CA GLN A 130 6.28 11.38 -0.56
C GLN A 130 5.56 10.46 -1.56
N GLY A 131 4.82 9.45 -1.11
CA GLY A 131 4.09 8.56 -2.00
C GLY A 131 4.97 7.56 -2.77
N ARG A 132 6.16 7.22 -2.26
CA ARG A 132 7.15 6.40 -2.96
C ARG A 132 7.44 5.06 -2.28
N LEU A 133 6.80 4.77 -1.14
CA LEU A 133 7.09 3.55 -0.40
C LEU A 133 6.20 2.40 -0.85
N PHE A 134 6.84 1.29 -1.16
CA PHE A 134 6.25 -0.04 -1.17
C PHE A 134 7.23 -0.99 -0.49
N LEU A 135 6.81 -1.60 0.60
CA LEU A 135 7.57 -2.63 1.32
C LEU A 135 6.70 -3.85 1.55
N HIS A 136 7.22 -5.01 1.22
CA HIS A 136 6.75 -6.31 1.69
C HIS A 136 7.92 -6.94 2.47
N LEU A 137 7.72 -7.20 3.75
CA LEU A 137 8.74 -7.70 4.66
C LEU A 137 8.21 -8.93 5.38
N SER A 138 9.01 -10.01 5.43
CA SER A 138 8.73 -11.17 6.27
C SER A 138 9.49 -11.02 7.58
N LEU A 139 8.75 -11.06 8.69
CA LEU A 139 9.26 -10.83 10.04
C LEU A 139 9.72 -12.13 10.69
N THR A 140 10.78 -12.05 11.46
CA THR A 140 11.14 -13.12 12.41
C THR A 140 10.19 -13.13 13.61
N ALA A 141 10.10 -14.23 14.35
CA ALA A 141 9.24 -14.33 15.54
C ALA A 141 9.47 -13.19 16.55
N LYS A 142 10.73 -12.74 16.73
CA LYS A 142 11.07 -11.62 17.61
C LYS A 142 10.58 -10.27 17.06
N GLU A 143 10.60 -10.10 15.77
CA GLU A 143 10.10 -8.88 15.09
C GLU A 143 8.56 -8.86 15.11
N VAL A 144 7.91 -10.00 14.91
CA VAL A 144 6.46 -10.18 15.10
C VAL A 144 6.06 -9.72 16.51
N GLN A 145 6.71 -10.24 17.54
CA GLN A 145 6.43 -9.86 18.94
C GLN A 145 6.57 -8.34 19.16
N ARG A 146 7.60 -7.70 18.59
CA ARG A 146 7.78 -6.24 18.70
C ARG A 146 6.67 -5.46 17.99
N MET A 147 6.23 -5.92 16.82
CA MET A 147 5.14 -5.28 16.10
C MET A 147 3.82 -5.40 16.86
N GLU A 148 3.53 -6.56 17.46
CA GLU A 148 2.37 -6.76 18.33
C GLU A 148 2.37 -5.80 19.52
N GLN A 149 3.51 -5.68 20.22
CA GLN A 149 3.66 -4.75 21.34
C GLN A 149 3.46 -3.30 20.92
N LEU A 150 3.98 -2.91 19.76
CA LEU A 150 3.86 -1.57 19.22
C LEU A 150 2.40 -1.25 18.85
N PHE A 151 1.70 -2.16 18.18
CA PHE A 151 0.29 -1.98 17.86
C PHE A 151 -0.59 -1.95 19.11
N ALA A 152 -0.27 -2.78 20.11
CA ALA A 152 -0.98 -2.77 21.40
C ALA A 152 -0.80 -1.42 22.13
N LEU A 153 0.44 -0.90 22.18
CA LEU A 153 0.71 0.40 22.80
C LEU A 153 0.05 1.55 22.03
N LEU A 154 0.10 1.53 20.70
CA LEU A 154 -0.63 2.50 19.88
C LEU A 154 -2.12 2.46 20.20
N TRP A 155 -2.70 1.27 20.34
CA TRP A 155 -4.11 1.09 20.68
C TRP A 155 -4.48 1.70 22.02
N GLU A 156 -3.66 1.55 23.05
CA GLU A 156 -3.86 2.17 24.35
C GLU A 156 -3.78 3.69 24.26
N VAL A 157 -2.69 4.19 23.68
CA VAL A 157 -2.37 5.63 23.63
C VAL A 157 -3.40 6.44 22.82
N VAL A 158 -3.95 5.92 21.72
CA VAL A 158 -4.94 6.67 20.91
C VAL A 158 -6.26 6.92 21.65
N HIS A 159 -6.55 6.17 22.70
CA HIS A 159 -7.75 6.32 23.53
C HIS A 159 -7.60 7.31 24.68
N ASP A 160 -6.37 7.76 24.98
CA ASP A 160 -6.14 8.77 26.02
C ASP A 160 -6.83 10.10 25.70
N ARG A 161 -7.22 10.80 26.75
CA ARG A 161 -7.85 12.12 26.64
C ARG A 161 -7.14 13.14 27.55
N PRO A 162 -6.70 14.29 27.02
CA PRO A 162 -6.76 14.73 25.62
C PRO A 162 -5.92 13.86 24.69
N PHE A 163 -6.25 13.82 23.39
CA PHE A 163 -5.52 13.01 22.40
C PHE A 163 -4.02 13.36 22.38
N PRO A 164 -3.14 12.39 22.69
CA PRO A 164 -1.72 12.63 22.90
C PRO A 164 -0.96 12.59 21.56
N ARG A 165 -1.15 13.63 20.72
CA ARG A 165 -0.61 13.71 19.36
C ARG A 165 0.89 13.39 19.28
N ALA A 166 1.68 13.98 20.18
CA ALA A 166 3.14 13.77 20.17
C ALA A 166 3.54 12.32 20.47
N SER A 167 2.85 11.66 21.40
CA SER A 167 3.10 10.23 21.70
C SER A 167 2.74 9.34 20.51
N VAL A 168 1.60 9.62 19.86
CA VAL A 168 1.17 8.88 18.67
C VAL A 168 2.19 9.07 17.53
N GLN A 169 2.66 10.29 17.28
CA GLN A 169 3.69 10.58 16.30
C GLN A 169 4.99 9.83 16.60
N SER A 170 5.43 9.79 17.87
CA SER A 170 6.63 9.05 18.29
C SER A 170 6.49 7.55 18.06
N LEU A 171 5.32 6.97 18.32
CA LEU A 171 5.04 5.55 18.09
C LEU A 171 5.00 5.21 16.60
N ILE A 172 4.44 6.08 15.77
CA ILE A 172 4.49 5.94 14.31
C ILE A 172 5.94 5.99 13.83
N SER A 173 6.73 6.94 14.32
CA SER A 173 8.14 7.05 14.00
C SER A 173 8.91 5.78 14.41
N LEU A 174 8.67 5.26 15.62
CA LEU A 174 9.25 3.99 16.06
C LEU A 174 8.84 2.83 15.14
N CYS A 175 7.59 2.79 14.68
CA CYS A 175 7.15 1.81 13.69
C CYS A 175 8.05 1.87 12.44
N PHE A 176 8.28 3.04 11.87
CA PHE A 176 9.11 3.21 10.68
C PHE A 176 10.58 2.91 10.93
N HIS A 177 11.11 3.17 12.11
CA HIS A 177 12.46 2.70 12.48
C HIS A 177 12.57 1.17 12.51
N GLN A 178 11.55 0.48 13.05
CA GLN A 178 11.52 -0.99 13.00
C GLN A 178 11.41 -1.50 11.56
N LEU A 179 10.58 -0.89 10.71
CA LEU A 179 10.50 -1.23 9.29
C LEU A 179 11.84 -1.05 8.57
N ASP A 180 12.55 0.06 8.82
CA ASP A 180 13.86 0.31 8.21
C ASP A 180 14.92 -0.69 8.69
N PHE A 181 14.89 -1.06 9.97
CA PHE A 181 15.76 -2.10 10.51
C PHE A 181 15.53 -3.45 9.83
N VAL A 182 14.27 -3.90 9.73
CA VAL A 182 13.92 -5.16 9.05
C VAL A 182 14.28 -5.11 7.57
N ARG A 183 13.98 -3.99 6.88
CA ARG A 183 14.34 -3.77 5.48
C ARG A 183 15.85 -3.92 5.24
N LYS A 184 16.67 -3.28 6.07
CA LYS A 184 18.15 -3.35 5.97
C LYS A 184 18.65 -4.78 6.18
N ARG A 185 18.08 -5.50 7.15
CA ARG A 185 18.38 -6.92 7.37
C ARG A 185 18.03 -7.76 6.13
N SER A 186 16.82 -7.62 5.59
CA SER A 186 16.39 -8.35 4.41
C SER A 186 17.25 -8.04 3.20
N GLN A 187 17.61 -6.79 2.96
CA GLN A 187 18.49 -6.39 1.86
C GLN A 187 19.90 -7.00 1.97
N SER A 188 20.42 -7.20 3.18
CA SER A 188 21.70 -7.89 3.38
C SER A 188 21.63 -9.37 2.98
N THR A 189 20.46 -9.98 3.11
CA THR A 189 20.18 -11.38 2.72
C THR A 189 19.80 -11.49 1.25
N GLU A 190 19.02 -10.54 0.70
CA GLU A 190 18.51 -10.54 -0.69
C GLU A 190 19.51 -10.03 -1.72
N ARG A 191 20.52 -9.23 -1.34
CA ARG A 191 21.60 -8.79 -2.27
C ARG A 191 22.31 -9.95 -2.96
N GLN A 192 22.13 -11.17 -2.48
CA GLN A 192 22.62 -12.38 -3.14
C GLN A 192 21.62 -13.01 -4.14
N GLN A 193 20.37 -12.56 -4.23
CA GLN A 193 19.32 -13.24 -5.00
C GLN A 193 18.64 -12.42 -6.11
N HIS A 194 18.66 -11.09 -6.05
CA HIS A 194 18.07 -10.30 -7.12
C HIS A 194 19.02 -10.10 -8.29
N THR A 195 18.59 -10.54 -9.46
CA THR A 195 19.33 -10.29 -10.69
C THR A 195 19.20 -8.82 -11.09
N ARG A 196 20.22 -8.28 -11.76
CA ARG A 196 20.17 -6.92 -12.36
C ARG A 196 18.93 -6.71 -13.25
N GLN A 197 18.43 -7.78 -13.83
CA GLN A 197 17.24 -7.75 -14.70
C GLN A 197 15.95 -7.50 -13.89
N GLU A 198 15.82 -8.12 -12.73
CA GLU A 198 14.69 -7.90 -11.81
C GLU A 198 14.65 -6.47 -11.29
N ASP A 199 15.79 -5.90 -10.93
CA ASP A 199 15.87 -4.49 -10.51
C ASP A 199 15.45 -3.54 -11.64
N ILE A 200 15.88 -3.78 -12.86
CA ILE A 200 15.48 -2.97 -14.02
C ILE A 200 13.97 -3.11 -14.26
N PHE A 201 13.43 -4.33 -14.20
CA PHE A 201 12.01 -4.58 -14.38
C PHE A 201 11.18 -3.88 -13.28
N ASN A 202 11.64 -3.90 -12.04
CA ASN A 202 11.01 -3.21 -10.93
C ASN A 202 10.95 -1.69 -11.15
N ARG A 203 12.07 -1.09 -11.54
CA ARG A 203 12.16 0.34 -11.89
C ARG A 203 11.29 0.69 -13.11
N PHE A 204 11.20 -0.22 -14.09
CA PHE A 204 10.28 -0.05 -15.22
C PHE A 204 8.82 0.04 -14.76
N LEU A 205 8.36 -0.86 -13.88
CA LEU A 205 7.00 -0.82 -13.34
C LEU A 205 6.70 0.47 -12.56
N GLU A 206 7.68 0.98 -11.79
CA GLU A 206 7.55 2.28 -11.12
C GLU A 206 7.35 3.44 -12.10
N LEU A 207 8.12 3.45 -13.19
CA LEU A 207 7.96 4.45 -14.25
C LEU A 207 6.60 4.32 -14.95
N VAL A 208 6.14 3.11 -15.25
CA VAL A 208 4.82 2.86 -15.84
C VAL A 208 3.72 3.39 -14.94
N ASN A 209 3.73 3.05 -13.65
CA ASN A 209 2.75 3.54 -12.67
C ASN A 209 2.71 5.08 -12.60
N LYS A 210 3.85 5.72 -12.76
CA LYS A 210 3.97 7.19 -12.66
C LYS A 210 3.58 7.92 -13.94
N TYR A 211 3.87 7.35 -15.10
CA TYR A 211 3.85 8.10 -16.36
C TYR A 211 2.91 7.55 -17.43
N ALA A 212 2.37 6.31 -17.32
CA ALA A 212 1.64 5.63 -18.39
C ALA A 212 0.47 6.44 -18.98
N VAL A 213 -0.21 7.26 -18.17
CA VAL A 213 -1.32 8.09 -18.64
C VAL A 213 -0.85 9.15 -19.65
N ARG A 214 0.35 9.69 -19.45
CA ARG A 214 0.92 10.78 -20.26
C ARG A 214 1.89 10.29 -21.32
N GLU A 215 2.61 9.21 -21.02
CA GLU A 215 3.73 8.72 -21.82
C GLU A 215 3.50 7.26 -22.20
N ARG A 216 3.33 7.01 -23.48
CA ARG A 216 3.03 5.69 -24.04
C ARG A 216 4.15 5.12 -24.92
N SER A 217 5.25 5.85 -25.09
CA SER A 217 6.38 5.46 -25.94
C SER A 217 7.35 4.56 -25.17
N ILE A 218 7.74 3.42 -25.78
CA ILE A 218 8.78 2.54 -25.23
C ILE A 218 10.10 3.30 -25.07
N ALA A 219 10.42 4.23 -26.00
CA ALA A 219 11.63 5.03 -25.96
C ALA A 219 11.71 5.86 -24.67
N PHE A 220 10.59 6.48 -24.23
CA PHE A 220 10.54 7.24 -23.00
C PHE A 220 10.99 6.42 -21.77
N TYR A 221 10.51 5.19 -21.64
CA TYR A 221 10.87 4.32 -20.52
C TYR A 221 12.31 3.83 -20.61
N ALA A 222 12.74 3.51 -21.83
CA ALA A 222 14.11 3.05 -22.09
C ALA A 222 15.14 4.14 -21.74
N ASP A 223 14.91 5.38 -22.17
CA ASP A 223 15.78 6.52 -21.89
C ASP A 223 15.93 6.76 -20.38
N ARG A 224 14.82 6.71 -19.61
CA ARG A 224 14.86 6.88 -18.16
C ARG A 224 15.55 5.75 -17.40
N LEU A 225 15.64 4.59 -18.01
CA LEU A 225 16.37 3.44 -17.48
C LEU A 225 17.81 3.33 -18.03
N PHE A 226 18.21 4.27 -18.91
CA PHE A 226 19.51 4.25 -19.60
C PHE A 226 19.70 2.98 -20.43
N LEU A 227 18.65 2.55 -21.15
CA LEU A 227 18.61 1.35 -21.97
C LEU A 227 18.17 1.68 -23.40
N THR A 228 18.45 0.77 -24.33
CA THR A 228 17.83 0.83 -25.65
C THR A 228 16.40 0.29 -25.60
N PRO A 229 15.46 0.80 -26.44
CA PRO A 229 14.08 0.28 -26.51
C PRO A 229 14.03 -1.23 -26.78
N ARG A 230 14.93 -1.73 -27.60
CA ARG A 230 15.04 -3.16 -27.92
C ARG A 230 15.42 -3.99 -26.69
N TYR A 231 16.42 -3.54 -25.94
CA TYR A 231 16.87 -4.25 -24.74
C TYR A 231 15.77 -4.24 -23.66
N LEU A 232 15.14 -3.10 -23.42
CA LEU A 232 14.01 -3.01 -22.48
C LEU A 232 12.88 -3.96 -22.86
N SER A 233 12.49 -4.00 -24.14
CA SER A 233 11.43 -4.91 -24.64
C SER A 233 11.77 -6.38 -24.39
N THR A 234 13.01 -6.77 -24.64
CA THR A 234 13.49 -8.14 -24.41
C THR A 234 13.47 -8.48 -22.92
N LEU A 235 14.00 -7.58 -22.07
CA LEU A 235 14.07 -7.75 -20.62
C LEU A 235 12.68 -7.90 -20.00
N VAL A 236 11.76 -6.97 -20.32
CA VAL A 236 10.39 -6.99 -19.79
C VAL A 236 9.69 -8.30 -20.19
N ARG A 237 9.85 -8.74 -21.44
CA ARG A 237 9.25 -9.99 -21.91
C ARG A 237 9.83 -11.22 -21.22
N GLN A 238 11.13 -11.25 -20.97
CA GLN A 238 11.79 -12.32 -20.23
C GLN A 238 11.36 -12.36 -18.75
N ALA A 239 11.27 -11.20 -18.12
CA ALA A 239 10.92 -11.09 -16.69
C ALA A 239 9.44 -11.36 -16.39
N SER A 240 8.53 -11.07 -17.34
CA SER A 240 7.08 -11.09 -17.05
C SER A 240 6.24 -11.89 -18.05
N GLY A 241 6.80 -12.36 -19.13
CA GLY A 241 6.06 -12.98 -20.24
C GLY A 241 5.23 -11.99 -21.08
N ARG A 242 5.23 -10.70 -20.75
CA ARG A 242 4.37 -9.65 -21.33
C ARG A 242 5.22 -8.60 -22.04
N THR A 243 4.61 -7.85 -22.95
CA THR A 243 5.29 -6.73 -23.63
C THR A 243 5.29 -5.46 -22.76
N VAL A 244 6.18 -4.52 -23.07
CA VAL A 244 6.18 -3.17 -22.46
C VAL A 244 4.83 -2.49 -22.62
N MET A 245 4.21 -2.61 -23.81
CA MET A 245 2.94 -1.98 -24.10
C MET A 245 1.77 -2.62 -23.36
N ASP A 246 1.82 -3.91 -23.06
CA ASP A 246 0.78 -4.56 -22.24
C ASP A 246 0.76 -3.95 -20.83
N TRP A 247 1.92 -3.70 -20.23
CA TRP A 247 2.05 -3.06 -18.93
C TRP A 247 1.57 -1.60 -18.93
N VAL A 248 1.97 -0.84 -19.95
CA VAL A 248 1.53 0.56 -20.12
C VAL A 248 0.02 0.63 -20.30
N ASN A 249 -0.56 -0.21 -21.16
CA ASN A 249 -1.99 -0.23 -21.40
C ASN A 249 -2.78 -0.65 -20.15
N GLU A 250 -2.29 -1.61 -19.37
CA GLU A 250 -2.91 -2.01 -18.12
C GLU A 250 -2.94 -0.88 -17.11
N ALA A 251 -1.84 -0.15 -16.94
CA ALA A 251 -1.79 1.02 -16.05
C ALA A 251 -2.77 2.11 -16.50
N VAL A 252 -2.86 2.37 -17.81
CA VAL A 252 -3.84 3.31 -18.36
C VAL A 252 -5.27 2.85 -18.12
N MET A 253 -5.55 1.56 -18.30
CA MET A 253 -6.88 0.99 -18.04
C MET A 253 -7.26 1.03 -16.56
N GLN A 254 -6.31 0.80 -15.66
CA GLN A 254 -6.55 0.98 -14.22
C GLN A 254 -6.90 2.43 -13.90
N GLU A 255 -6.14 3.39 -14.42
CA GLU A 255 -6.42 4.81 -14.23
C GLU A 255 -7.77 5.22 -14.85
N ALA A 256 -8.09 4.74 -16.05
CA ALA A 256 -9.39 4.98 -16.68
C ALA A 256 -10.54 4.42 -15.84
N LYS A 257 -10.42 3.20 -15.31
CA LYS A 257 -11.40 2.62 -14.37
C LYS A 257 -11.55 3.46 -13.10
N LEU A 258 -10.46 3.97 -12.57
CA LEU A 258 -10.46 4.88 -11.42
C LEU A 258 -11.17 6.19 -11.76
N MET A 259 -10.87 6.81 -12.91
CA MET A 259 -11.48 8.07 -13.35
C MET A 259 -12.98 7.91 -13.60
N LEU A 260 -13.42 6.89 -14.34
CA LEU A 260 -14.83 6.63 -14.63
C LEU A 260 -15.69 6.45 -13.39
N ARG A 261 -15.08 6.04 -12.28
CA ARG A 261 -15.75 5.78 -11.02
C ARG A 261 -15.68 6.90 -10.00
N HIS A 262 -14.70 7.79 -10.16
CA HIS A 262 -14.35 8.81 -9.17
C HIS A 262 -14.59 10.24 -9.62
N THR A 263 -14.83 10.45 -10.89
CA THR A 263 -15.07 11.80 -11.41
C THR A 263 -16.39 11.82 -12.17
N ASP A 264 -17.08 12.95 -12.13
CA ASP A 264 -18.25 13.25 -12.99
C ASP A 264 -17.82 13.57 -14.44
N LYS A 265 -16.55 13.29 -14.79
CA LYS A 265 -16.04 13.49 -16.15
C LYS A 265 -16.70 12.50 -17.09
N LEU A 266 -17.17 13.02 -18.21
CA LEU A 266 -17.73 12.21 -19.27
C LEU A 266 -16.60 11.46 -20.02
N VAL A 267 -16.91 10.29 -20.59
CA VAL A 267 -15.93 9.39 -21.25
C VAL A 267 -15.14 10.09 -22.38
N TYR A 268 -15.66 11.19 -22.92
CA TYR A 268 -15.03 11.96 -23.99
C TYR A 268 -14.24 13.20 -23.48
N GLN A 269 -14.16 13.44 -22.20
CA GLN A 269 -13.32 14.47 -21.56
C GLN A 269 -12.01 13.88 -21.04
#